data_f9927f7aad83904ba1563c671dff9605
#
_entry.id   f9927f7aad83904ba1563c671dff9605
#
_cell.length_a   1.000
_cell.length_b   1.000
_cell.length_c   1.000
_cell.angle_alpha   90.00
_cell.angle_beta   90.00
_cell.angle_gamma   90.00
#
_symmetry.space_group_name_H-M   'P 1'
#
loop_
_entity.id
_entity.type
_entity.pdbx_description
1 polymer ?
#
loop_
_entity_poly.entity_id
_entity_poly.type
_entity_poly.pdbx_seq_one_letter_code
_entity_poly.pdbx_strand_id
1 'polypeptide(L)'
;MKWSQTLVPLLLISGAACGATTPPAEASGSSDSTLSSEDSSSSDSMFPIWGDEARARGYSIPLPFGVNVSYMNMRQNINVDSISLTGLSLGGHMLPDDMFDIGIGDTRQRSETENLRLDMWVFPFLNVYGILGHTKGSSVSNISVDSDPSRYDAGTILHPNADHVISQAVHAGYESGALQDLDFKLNFEGTTYGAGVTLAGGYGNWFTILDTNYTQTSFDILDGKISALTVSPRVGYRFEFQGISGPSHLSLWVGSMYQDVQQEFKGNLSDLNLPSALDSVVENGRFDVKQHLTSPWNMLVGAQYEITKNFNVLTEFGFNDRNSFFVAGEYRF
;
A
#
# COMPACT_ATOMS: atom_id res chain seq x y z
N MET A 1 -13.79 -33.87 -14.15
CA MET A 1 -14.84 -32.98 -13.68
C MET A 1 -14.60 -31.64 -14.35
N LYS A 2 -15.44 -31.23 -15.30
CA LYS A 2 -15.26 -30.02 -16.11
C LYS A 2 -15.76 -28.80 -15.30
N TRP A 3 -14.89 -27.84 -15.03
CA TRP A 3 -15.28 -26.55 -14.49
C TRP A 3 -15.64 -25.62 -15.64
N SER A 4 -16.90 -25.26 -15.68
CA SER A 4 -17.48 -24.30 -16.60
C SER A 4 -17.00 -22.90 -16.22
N GLN A 5 -16.32 -22.22 -17.14
CA GLN A 5 -16.02 -20.79 -17.03
C GLN A 5 -17.29 -20.00 -17.31
N THR A 6 -17.93 -19.50 -16.28
CA THR A 6 -18.98 -18.49 -16.40
C THR A 6 -18.30 -17.13 -16.50
N LEU A 7 -18.19 -16.63 -17.72
CA LEU A 7 -17.93 -15.22 -18.02
C LEU A 7 -19.08 -14.40 -17.43
N VAL A 8 -18.78 -13.64 -16.38
CA VAL A 8 -19.64 -12.58 -15.89
C VAL A 8 -19.49 -11.41 -16.86
N PRO A 9 -20.56 -10.97 -17.55
CA PRO A 9 -20.49 -9.81 -18.41
C PRO A 9 -20.27 -8.58 -17.53
N LEU A 10 -19.23 -7.81 -17.85
CA LEU A 10 -18.97 -6.48 -17.33
C LEU A 10 -20.15 -5.60 -17.76
N LEU A 11 -21.10 -5.40 -16.88
CA LEU A 11 -22.18 -4.43 -17.08
C LEU A 11 -21.56 -3.04 -17.07
N LEU A 12 -21.35 -2.49 -18.26
CA LEU A 12 -21.20 -1.06 -18.48
C LEU A 12 -22.50 -0.40 -18.01
N ILE A 13 -22.53 0.03 -16.77
CA ILE A 13 -23.56 0.93 -16.30
C ILE A 13 -23.27 2.28 -16.92
N SER A 14 -23.91 2.53 -18.06
CA SER A 14 -24.08 3.88 -18.57
C SER A 14 -24.96 4.61 -17.55
N GLY A 15 -24.32 5.37 -16.66
CA GLY A 15 -25.00 6.22 -15.69
C GLY A 15 -25.74 7.32 -16.44
N ALA A 16 -27.02 7.07 -16.71
CA ALA A 16 -27.93 8.15 -17.06
C ALA A 16 -28.10 9.01 -15.81
N ALA A 17 -27.48 10.16 -15.83
CA ALA A 17 -27.68 11.19 -14.84
C ALA A 17 -29.09 11.75 -15.02
N CYS A 18 -29.96 11.41 -14.09
CA CYS A 18 -31.25 12.06 -13.95
C CYS A 18 -31.08 13.37 -13.20
N GLY A 19 -31.28 14.49 -13.90
CA GLY A 19 -31.38 15.79 -13.27
C GLY A 19 -32.60 15.84 -12.34
N ALA A 20 -32.41 16.36 -11.15
CA ALA A 20 -33.48 16.72 -10.26
C ALA A 20 -34.29 17.87 -10.89
N THR A 21 -35.52 17.59 -11.31
CA THR A 21 -36.47 18.63 -11.69
C THR A 21 -37.07 19.23 -10.43
N THR A 22 -36.70 20.48 -10.13
CA THR A 22 -37.48 21.33 -9.21
C THR A 22 -38.81 21.73 -9.88
N PRO A 23 -39.94 21.73 -9.16
CA PRO A 23 -41.23 22.21 -9.72
C PRO A 23 -41.17 23.74 -9.94
N PRO A 24 -41.89 24.27 -10.95
CA PRO A 24 -41.87 25.67 -11.25
C PRO A 24 -42.66 26.46 -10.19
N ALA A 25 -42.05 27.47 -9.61
CA ALA A 25 -42.74 28.53 -8.89
C ALA A 25 -43.19 29.61 -9.89
N GLU A 26 -44.44 29.97 -9.74
CA GLU A 26 -45.13 30.95 -10.60
C GLU A 26 -44.51 32.34 -10.57
N ALA A 27 -44.59 32.95 -11.74
CA ALA A 27 -44.13 34.30 -12.00
C ALA A 27 -44.97 35.37 -11.30
N SER A 28 -44.33 36.37 -10.69
CA SER A 28 -44.86 37.73 -10.70
C SER A 28 -43.70 38.71 -10.92
N GLY A 29 -43.88 39.57 -11.91
CA GLY A 29 -42.84 40.37 -12.47
C GLY A 29 -42.50 41.63 -11.63
N SER A 30 -41.32 42.11 -11.91
CA SER A 30 -41.15 43.51 -12.41
C SER A 30 -39.66 43.70 -12.77
N SER A 31 -39.49 44.36 -13.90
CA SER A 31 -38.28 44.89 -14.48
C SER A 31 -37.42 45.71 -13.52
N ASP A 32 -36.13 45.41 -13.44
CA ASP A 32 -35.12 46.44 -13.59
C ASP A 32 -33.81 45.87 -14.10
N SER A 33 -33.31 46.51 -15.14
CA SER A 33 -32.09 46.22 -15.84
C SER A 33 -30.90 46.85 -15.14
N THR A 34 -30.02 46.04 -14.58
CA THR A 34 -28.61 46.42 -14.38
C THR A 34 -27.72 45.30 -14.85
N LEU A 35 -27.09 45.53 -15.99
CA LEU A 35 -25.99 44.78 -16.51
C LEU A 35 -24.83 44.84 -15.52
N SER A 36 -24.65 43.85 -14.68
CA SER A 36 -23.37 43.51 -14.10
C SER A 36 -22.79 42.39 -14.92
N SER A 37 -21.82 42.73 -15.79
CA SER A 37 -20.93 41.82 -16.42
C SER A 37 -20.15 41.09 -15.33
N GLU A 38 -20.65 39.92 -14.91
CA GLU A 38 -19.81 38.95 -14.24
C GLU A 38 -18.84 38.40 -15.29
N ASP A 39 -17.57 38.76 -15.10
CA ASP A 39 -16.44 38.18 -15.78
C ASP A 39 -16.51 36.63 -15.68
N SER A 40 -17.16 36.03 -16.66
CA SER A 40 -16.95 34.64 -16.96
C SER A 40 -15.55 34.48 -17.58
N SER A 41 -14.52 34.46 -16.75
CA SER A 41 -13.27 33.88 -17.15
C SER A 41 -13.51 32.39 -17.37
N SER A 42 -14.05 32.03 -18.53
CA SER A 42 -13.94 30.71 -19.07
C SER A 42 -12.44 30.46 -19.30
N SER A 43 -11.75 29.91 -18.30
CA SER A 43 -10.47 29.30 -18.55
C SER A 43 -10.74 28.21 -19.58
N ASP A 44 -10.22 28.37 -20.80
CA ASP A 44 -10.16 27.36 -21.84
C ASP A 44 -9.26 26.19 -21.36
N SER A 45 -9.67 25.55 -20.29
CA SER A 45 -8.98 24.36 -19.80
C SER A 45 -9.41 23.19 -20.68
N MET A 46 -8.46 22.65 -21.45
CA MET A 46 -8.68 21.46 -22.27
C MET A 46 -9.14 20.26 -21.43
N PHE A 47 -8.88 20.27 -20.12
CA PHE A 47 -9.20 19.19 -19.19
C PHE A 47 -10.20 19.64 -18.10
N PRO A 48 -11.04 18.70 -17.63
CA PRO A 48 -11.26 17.37 -18.16
C PRO A 48 -11.99 17.40 -19.52
N ILE A 49 -11.62 16.50 -20.42
CA ILE A 49 -12.34 16.28 -21.72
C ILE A 49 -13.79 15.98 -21.38
N TRP A 50 -14.75 16.60 -22.08
CA TRP A 50 -16.21 16.59 -21.80
C TRP A 50 -16.61 17.33 -20.52
N GLY A 51 -15.73 18.18 -19.98
CA GLY A 51 -16.01 18.96 -18.80
C GLY A 51 -17.18 19.91 -18.97
N ASP A 52 -17.24 20.58 -20.12
CA ASP A 52 -18.31 21.54 -20.44
C ASP A 52 -19.66 20.84 -20.64
N GLU A 53 -19.68 19.68 -21.29
CA GLU A 53 -20.88 18.86 -21.44
C GLU A 53 -21.39 18.35 -20.10
N ALA A 54 -20.48 17.99 -19.20
CA ALA A 54 -20.85 17.57 -17.85
C ALA A 54 -21.42 18.74 -17.03
N ARG A 55 -20.82 19.94 -17.09
CA ARG A 55 -21.35 21.15 -16.43
C ARG A 55 -22.70 21.55 -17.01
N ALA A 56 -22.86 21.50 -18.34
CA ALA A 56 -24.13 21.80 -19.01
C ALA A 56 -25.27 20.85 -18.56
N ARG A 57 -24.93 19.63 -18.12
CA ARG A 57 -25.89 18.66 -17.54
C ARG A 57 -26.08 18.82 -16.03
N GLY A 58 -25.49 19.83 -15.41
CA GLY A 58 -25.62 20.12 -13.99
C GLY A 58 -24.66 19.36 -13.06
N TYR A 59 -23.62 18.71 -13.60
CA TYR A 59 -22.62 18.04 -12.78
C TYR A 59 -21.58 19.02 -12.26
N SER A 60 -21.27 18.90 -10.97
CA SER A 60 -20.08 19.52 -10.39
C SER A 60 -18.88 18.64 -10.70
N ILE A 61 -17.90 19.20 -11.40
CA ILE A 61 -16.64 18.50 -11.73
C ILE A 61 -15.48 19.10 -10.98
N PRO A 62 -14.51 18.30 -10.54
CA PRO A 62 -13.32 18.79 -9.86
C PRO A 62 -12.44 19.61 -10.80
N LEU A 63 -11.58 20.45 -10.22
CA LEU A 63 -10.52 21.11 -10.97
C LEU A 63 -9.57 20.08 -11.57
N PRO A 64 -9.02 20.34 -12.76
CA PRO A 64 -8.37 19.30 -13.57
C PRO A 64 -7.07 18.75 -12.98
N PHE A 65 -6.28 19.57 -12.34
CA PHE A 65 -4.97 19.15 -11.82
C PHE A 65 -4.96 19.13 -10.28
N GLY A 66 -4.26 18.15 -9.71
CA GLY A 66 -4.13 17.99 -8.28
C GLY A 66 -2.69 17.68 -7.86
N VAL A 67 -2.31 18.25 -6.72
CA VAL A 67 -1.11 17.91 -5.97
C VAL A 67 -1.54 17.45 -4.59
N ASN A 68 -1.12 16.28 -4.18
CA ASN A 68 -1.49 15.69 -2.91
C ASN A 68 -0.23 15.25 -2.16
N VAL A 69 -0.12 15.64 -0.90
CA VAL A 69 0.91 15.18 0.02
C VAL A 69 0.23 14.33 1.09
N SER A 70 0.73 13.13 1.31
CA SER A 70 0.11 12.18 2.22
C SER A 70 1.12 11.48 3.12
N TYR A 71 0.62 11.06 4.27
CA TYR A 71 1.30 10.21 5.23
C TYR A 71 0.43 9.00 5.55
N MET A 72 1.04 7.83 5.58
CA MET A 72 0.40 6.58 5.95
C MET A 72 1.25 5.84 6.98
N ASN A 73 0.62 5.42 8.07
CA ASN A 73 1.18 4.47 9.02
C ASN A 73 0.39 3.17 8.94
N MET A 74 1.08 2.05 8.83
CA MET A 74 0.45 0.75 8.64
C MET A 74 1.10 -0.33 9.50
N ARG A 75 0.25 -1.23 10.02
CA ARG A 75 0.63 -2.44 10.75
C ARG A 75 -0.10 -3.62 10.15
N GLN A 76 0.64 -4.68 9.84
CA GLN A 76 0.08 -5.86 9.17
C GLN A 76 0.82 -7.12 9.56
N ASN A 77 0.15 -8.25 9.38
CA ASN A 77 0.74 -9.57 9.48
C ASN A 77 1.23 -10.01 8.09
N ILE A 78 2.35 -10.68 8.07
CA ILE A 78 3.04 -11.13 6.87
C ILE A 78 3.27 -12.63 6.97
N ASN A 79 3.13 -13.33 5.85
CA ASN A 79 3.58 -14.70 5.71
C ASN A 79 4.95 -14.68 5.04
N VAL A 80 5.92 -15.29 5.67
CA VAL A 80 7.24 -15.48 5.10
C VAL A 80 7.25 -16.79 4.32
N ASP A 81 7.55 -16.70 3.03
CA ASP A 81 7.57 -17.86 2.12
C ASP A 81 8.85 -18.66 2.25
N SER A 82 9.99 -17.95 2.37
CA SER A 82 11.30 -18.56 2.50
C SER A 82 12.30 -17.60 3.15
N ILE A 83 13.21 -18.18 3.92
CA ILE A 83 14.45 -17.54 4.38
C ILE A 83 15.59 -18.44 3.92
N SER A 84 16.49 -17.92 3.11
CA SER A 84 17.70 -18.60 2.66
C SER A 84 18.92 -17.88 3.17
N LEU A 85 19.87 -18.64 3.73
CA LEU A 85 21.15 -18.14 4.18
C LEU A 85 22.25 -18.77 3.33
N THR A 86 23.20 -17.99 2.84
CA THR A 86 24.29 -18.44 1.99
C THR A 86 25.62 -17.82 2.41
N GLY A 87 26.72 -18.45 2.07
CA GLY A 87 28.06 -17.91 2.32
C GLY A 87 28.46 -17.86 3.78
N LEU A 88 27.83 -18.63 4.65
CA LEU A 88 28.19 -18.74 6.06
C LEU A 88 29.52 -19.46 6.23
N SER A 89 30.34 -19.04 7.21
CA SER A 89 31.61 -19.68 7.53
C SER A 89 31.86 -19.65 9.03
N LEU A 90 32.52 -20.66 9.53
CA LEU A 90 32.95 -20.72 10.94
C LEU A 90 34.43 -21.10 11.01
N GLY A 91 35.27 -20.22 11.58
CA GLY A 91 36.69 -20.46 11.72
C GLY A 91 37.41 -20.68 10.36
N GLY A 92 36.92 -20.09 9.28
CA GLY A 92 37.45 -20.25 7.92
C GLY A 92 36.93 -21.50 7.16
N HIS A 93 36.08 -22.30 7.79
CA HIS A 93 35.37 -23.41 7.17
C HIS A 93 34.04 -22.92 6.60
N MET A 94 33.84 -23.09 5.28
CA MET A 94 32.61 -22.74 4.60
C MET A 94 31.52 -23.76 4.97
N LEU A 95 30.36 -23.28 5.40
CA LEU A 95 29.23 -24.11 5.76
C LEU A 95 28.35 -24.35 4.53
N PRO A 96 27.76 -25.56 4.38
CA PRO A 96 26.76 -25.83 3.35
C PRO A 96 25.57 -24.87 3.45
N ASP A 97 25.07 -24.37 2.32
CA ASP A 97 23.92 -23.45 2.27
C ASP A 97 22.62 -24.06 2.80
N ASP A 98 22.52 -25.39 2.81
CA ASP A 98 21.38 -26.16 3.30
C ASP A 98 21.58 -26.72 4.72
N MET A 99 22.62 -26.24 5.45
CA MET A 99 22.90 -26.70 6.79
C MET A 99 21.80 -26.36 7.81
N PHE A 100 21.17 -25.20 7.65
CA PHE A 100 20.23 -24.68 8.62
C PHE A 100 18.80 -24.80 8.13
N ASP A 101 17.97 -25.45 8.93
CA ASP A 101 16.52 -25.51 8.76
C ASP A 101 15.88 -24.37 9.58
N ILE A 102 15.37 -23.35 8.89
CA ILE A 102 14.78 -22.18 9.53
C ILE A 102 13.27 -22.36 9.66
N GLY A 103 12.80 -22.59 10.88
CA GLY A 103 11.37 -22.57 11.20
C GLY A 103 10.89 -21.12 11.30
N ILE A 104 9.76 -20.82 10.68
CA ILE A 104 9.20 -19.47 10.60
C ILE A 104 7.86 -19.45 11.32
N GLY A 105 7.73 -18.60 12.32
CA GLY A 105 6.51 -18.33 13.06
C GLY A 105 5.84 -17.02 12.61
N ASP A 106 5.14 -16.37 13.53
CA ASP A 106 4.41 -15.14 13.26
C ASP A 106 5.35 -14.01 12.84
N THR A 107 4.98 -13.31 11.77
CA THR A 107 5.72 -12.14 11.29
C THR A 107 4.82 -10.91 11.30
N ARG A 108 5.29 -9.85 11.95
CA ARG A 108 4.60 -8.56 12.05
C ARG A 108 5.41 -7.47 11.40
N GLN A 109 4.76 -6.71 10.54
CA GLN A 109 5.37 -5.58 9.84
C GLN A 109 4.73 -4.26 10.26
N ARG A 110 5.57 -3.23 10.39
CA ARG A 110 5.15 -1.83 10.53
C ARG A 110 5.85 -1.01 9.47
N SER A 111 5.10 -0.10 8.84
CA SER A 111 5.66 0.81 7.87
C SER A 111 5.04 2.20 7.96
N GLU A 112 5.82 3.18 7.60
CA GLU A 112 5.43 4.57 7.43
C GLU A 112 5.80 4.98 6.01
N THR A 113 4.87 5.63 5.33
CA THR A 113 5.06 6.06 3.94
C THR A 113 4.61 7.49 3.79
N GLU A 114 5.50 8.32 3.26
CA GLU A 114 5.22 9.70 2.86
C GLU A 114 5.19 9.76 1.33
N ASN A 115 4.11 10.28 0.75
CA ASN A 115 3.97 10.34 -0.70
C ASN A 115 3.62 11.74 -1.17
N LEU A 116 4.16 12.08 -2.33
CA LEU A 116 3.69 13.11 -3.23
C LEU A 116 2.95 12.42 -4.38
N ARG A 117 1.69 12.80 -4.59
CA ARG A 117 0.87 12.37 -5.72
C ARG A 117 0.58 13.57 -6.59
N LEU A 118 0.81 13.41 -7.89
CA LEU A 118 0.40 14.35 -8.92
C LEU A 118 -0.69 13.69 -9.76
N ASP A 119 -1.82 14.36 -9.92
CA ASP A 119 -2.97 13.79 -10.59
C ASP A 119 -3.63 14.73 -11.58
N MET A 120 -4.35 14.14 -12.54
CA MET A 120 -5.10 14.88 -13.54
C MET A 120 -6.42 14.16 -13.84
N TRP A 121 -7.53 14.92 -13.84
CA TRP A 121 -8.80 14.46 -14.38
C TRP A 121 -8.78 14.54 -15.90
N VAL A 122 -8.63 13.38 -16.55
CA VAL A 122 -8.67 13.27 -18.02
C VAL A 122 -10.10 13.40 -18.51
N PHE A 123 -11.03 12.73 -17.84
CA PHE A 123 -12.48 12.85 -18.03
C PHE A 123 -13.14 13.17 -16.68
N PRO A 124 -14.38 13.65 -16.65
CA PRO A 124 -15.08 13.94 -15.40
C PRO A 124 -15.19 12.76 -14.42
N PHE A 125 -15.03 11.55 -14.94
CA PHE A 125 -15.10 10.29 -14.19
C PHE A 125 -13.77 9.54 -14.09
N LEU A 126 -12.72 9.99 -14.77
CA LEU A 126 -11.41 9.31 -14.82
C LEU A 126 -10.28 10.25 -14.43
N ASN A 127 -9.63 9.95 -13.34
CA ASN A 127 -8.40 10.58 -12.88
C ASN A 127 -7.21 9.63 -13.08
N VAL A 128 -6.09 10.16 -13.53
CA VAL A 128 -4.81 9.43 -13.64
C VAL A 128 -3.77 10.11 -12.77
N TYR A 129 -2.87 9.34 -12.19
CA TYR A 129 -1.88 9.91 -11.28
C TYR A 129 -0.57 9.16 -11.23
N GLY A 130 0.48 9.89 -10.85
CA GLY A 130 1.78 9.36 -10.45
C GLY A 130 2.03 9.55 -8.97
N ILE A 131 2.81 8.65 -8.39
CA ILE A 131 3.20 8.65 -6.98
C ILE A 131 4.72 8.62 -6.90
N LEU A 132 5.28 9.47 -6.04
CA LEU A 132 6.67 9.42 -5.62
C LEU A 132 6.70 9.58 -4.11
N GLY A 133 7.41 8.72 -3.41
CA GLY A 133 7.43 8.78 -1.95
C GLY A 133 8.62 8.08 -1.34
N HIS A 134 8.60 8.06 -0.03
CA HIS A 134 9.58 7.42 0.80
C HIS A 134 8.89 6.50 1.80
N THR A 135 9.37 5.26 1.90
CA THR A 135 8.82 4.25 2.80
C THR A 135 9.92 3.75 3.72
N LYS A 136 9.63 3.71 5.01
CA LYS A 136 10.47 3.07 6.01
C LYS A 136 9.65 2.13 6.88
N GLY A 137 10.27 1.08 7.37
CA GLY A 137 9.57 0.13 8.21
C GLY A 137 10.46 -0.92 8.83
N SER A 138 9.81 -1.83 9.53
CA SER A 138 10.45 -2.99 10.12
C SER A 138 9.53 -4.20 10.08
N SER A 139 10.12 -5.35 9.85
CA SER A 139 9.49 -6.66 9.95
C SER A 139 10.16 -7.41 11.10
N VAL A 140 9.36 -8.00 11.98
CA VAL A 140 9.85 -8.85 13.07
C VAL A 140 9.21 -10.21 12.91
N SER A 141 10.05 -11.21 12.66
CA SER A 141 9.66 -12.61 12.50
C SER A 141 10.13 -13.40 13.71
N ASN A 142 9.27 -14.20 14.29
CA ASN A 142 9.69 -15.22 15.23
C ASN A 142 10.25 -16.39 14.45
N ILE A 143 11.50 -16.74 14.67
CA ILE A 143 12.18 -17.84 13.96
C ILE A 143 12.77 -18.86 14.92
N SER A 144 12.96 -20.06 14.40
CA SER A 144 13.75 -21.10 15.05
C SER A 144 14.81 -21.61 14.05
N VAL A 145 15.97 -21.98 14.56
CA VAL A 145 17.06 -22.49 13.75
C VAL A 145 17.40 -23.90 14.24
N ASP A 146 17.30 -24.86 13.33
CA ASP A 146 17.67 -26.25 13.55
C ASP A 146 18.67 -26.72 12.47
N SER A 147 19.25 -27.87 12.66
CA SER A 147 20.10 -28.55 11.68
C SER A 147 20.01 -30.05 11.91
N ASP A 148 19.95 -30.82 10.83
CA ASP A 148 19.88 -32.28 10.92
C ASP A 148 21.28 -32.91 10.83
N PRO A 149 21.86 -33.39 11.95
CA PRO A 149 23.19 -33.99 11.94
C PRO A 149 23.30 -35.24 11.07
N SER A 150 22.18 -35.93 10.79
CA SER A 150 22.18 -37.15 9.98
C SER A 150 22.49 -36.91 8.50
N ARG A 151 22.41 -35.66 8.05
CA ARG A 151 22.80 -35.26 6.68
C ARG A 151 24.31 -35.32 6.44
N TYR A 152 25.11 -35.36 7.51
CA TYR A 152 26.57 -35.27 7.44
C TYR A 152 27.22 -36.51 8.03
N ASP A 153 28.23 -37.05 7.33
CA ASP A 153 29.03 -38.14 7.87
C ASP A 153 29.76 -37.69 9.15
N ALA A 154 29.69 -38.46 10.20
CA ALA A 154 30.30 -38.16 11.48
C ALA A 154 31.84 -38.14 11.40
N GLY A 155 32.45 -38.75 10.38
CA GLY A 155 33.87 -38.94 10.29
C GLY A 155 34.39 -39.99 11.26
N THR A 156 35.65 -39.83 11.70
CA THR A 156 36.30 -40.73 12.66
C THR A 156 36.57 -39.97 13.97
N ILE A 157 36.85 -40.72 15.03
CA ILE A 157 37.22 -40.11 16.36
C ILE A 157 38.47 -39.23 16.24
N LEU A 158 39.39 -39.55 15.33
CA LEU A 158 40.61 -38.74 15.14
C LEU A 158 40.43 -37.59 14.13
N HIS A 159 39.45 -37.69 13.25
CA HIS A 159 39.15 -36.72 12.21
C HIS A 159 37.62 -36.57 12.12
N PRO A 160 37.00 -35.87 13.06
CA PRO A 160 35.60 -35.61 13.01
C PRO A 160 35.28 -34.68 11.85
N ASN A 161 34.15 -34.90 11.19
CA ASN A 161 33.65 -34.00 10.15
C ASN A 161 33.14 -32.70 10.79
N ALA A 162 33.67 -31.56 10.38
CA ALA A 162 33.30 -30.27 10.93
C ALA A 162 31.79 -29.97 10.75
N ASP A 163 31.23 -30.29 9.58
CA ASP A 163 29.82 -30.07 9.30
C ASP A 163 28.91 -30.89 10.23
N HIS A 164 29.25 -32.14 10.49
CA HIS A 164 28.50 -32.96 11.43
C HIS A 164 28.56 -32.41 12.86
N VAL A 165 29.76 -31.98 13.34
CA VAL A 165 29.93 -31.44 14.70
C VAL A 165 29.15 -30.13 14.85
N ILE A 166 29.19 -29.26 13.85
CA ILE A 166 28.48 -27.98 13.86
C ILE A 166 26.97 -28.23 13.83
N SER A 167 26.49 -29.11 12.93
CA SER A 167 25.09 -29.48 12.83
C SER A 167 24.57 -30.07 14.15
N GLN A 168 25.35 -30.94 14.81
CA GLN A 168 25.01 -31.52 16.12
C GLN A 168 24.92 -30.43 17.21
N ALA A 169 25.81 -29.46 17.22
CA ALA A 169 25.78 -28.35 18.18
C ALA A 169 24.54 -27.46 17.97
N VAL A 170 24.17 -27.18 16.70
CA VAL A 170 22.97 -26.41 16.37
C VAL A 170 21.70 -27.18 16.80
N HIS A 171 21.63 -28.46 16.49
CA HIS A 171 20.51 -29.32 16.88
C HIS A 171 20.33 -29.38 18.41
N ALA A 172 21.42 -29.54 19.14
CA ALA A 172 21.39 -29.50 20.61
C ALA A 172 20.93 -28.11 21.15
N GLY A 173 21.34 -27.03 20.47
CA GLY A 173 20.86 -25.68 20.76
C GLY A 173 19.34 -25.54 20.54
N TYR A 174 18.83 -26.11 19.46
CA TYR A 174 17.40 -26.16 19.18
C TYR A 174 16.65 -26.99 20.23
N GLU A 175 17.10 -28.21 20.54
CA GLU A 175 16.44 -29.04 21.54
C GLU A 175 16.44 -28.42 22.95
N SER A 176 17.47 -27.66 23.30
CA SER A 176 17.56 -26.94 24.57
C SER A 176 16.64 -25.70 24.64
N GLY A 177 16.04 -25.30 23.51
CA GLY A 177 15.26 -24.07 23.38
C GLY A 177 16.07 -22.80 23.14
N ALA A 178 17.41 -22.88 23.10
CA ALA A 178 18.26 -21.70 22.90
C ALA A 178 18.17 -21.12 21.49
N LEU A 179 17.79 -21.93 20.50
CA LEU A 179 17.61 -21.54 19.11
C LEU A 179 16.13 -21.59 18.67
N GLN A 180 15.21 -21.48 19.62
CA GLN A 180 13.78 -21.35 19.41
C GLN A 180 13.31 -19.96 19.82
N ASP A 181 12.20 -19.51 19.24
CA ASP A 181 11.57 -18.23 19.56
C ASP A 181 12.50 -17.01 19.44
N LEU A 182 13.38 -17.02 18.44
CA LEU A 182 14.30 -15.93 18.17
C LEU A 182 13.61 -14.82 17.38
N ASP A 183 13.75 -13.57 17.81
CA ASP A 183 13.27 -12.41 17.06
C ASP A 183 14.25 -12.04 15.94
N PHE A 184 13.87 -12.32 14.71
CA PHE A 184 14.57 -11.85 13.52
C PHE A 184 13.98 -10.51 13.07
N LYS A 185 14.71 -9.42 13.29
CA LYS A 185 14.26 -8.08 12.95
C LYS A 185 14.94 -7.57 11.70
N LEU A 186 14.14 -7.24 10.69
CA LEU A 186 14.55 -6.63 9.44
C LEU A 186 14.04 -5.18 9.40
N ASN A 187 14.95 -4.23 9.28
CA ASN A 187 14.58 -2.83 9.02
C ASN A 187 14.78 -2.54 7.54
N PHE A 188 13.87 -1.78 6.95
CA PHE A 188 13.95 -1.38 5.56
C PHE A 188 13.56 0.09 5.38
N GLU A 189 14.20 0.71 4.41
CA GLU A 189 13.99 2.09 4.01
C GLU A 189 14.23 2.20 2.51
N GLY A 190 13.40 2.98 1.80
CA GLY A 190 13.56 3.10 0.36
C GLY A 190 12.59 4.06 -0.30
N THR A 191 12.84 4.30 -1.57
CA THR A 191 12.06 5.17 -2.42
C THR A 191 10.90 4.40 -3.07
N THR A 192 9.69 4.91 -2.90
CA THR A 192 8.46 4.38 -3.49
C THR A 192 8.06 5.19 -4.70
N TYR A 193 7.75 4.53 -5.79
CA TYR A 193 7.19 5.16 -6.99
C TYR A 193 6.09 4.30 -7.59
N GLY A 194 5.17 4.93 -8.31
CA GLY A 194 4.05 4.21 -8.88
C GLY A 194 3.12 5.09 -9.69
N ALA A 195 2.10 4.47 -10.21
CA ALA A 195 1.04 5.13 -10.94
C ALA A 195 -0.31 4.44 -10.69
N GLY A 196 -1.37 5.18 -10.94
CA GLY A 196 -2.71 4.63 -10.76
C GLY A 196 -3.77 5.41 -11.50
N VAL A 197 -4.97 4.89 -11.37
CA VAL A 197 -6.17 5.46 -11.96
C VAL A 197 -7.29 5.43 -10.93
N THR A 198 -8.13 6.47 -10.95
CA THR A 198 -9.33 6.55 -10.13
C THR A 198 -10.53 6.74 -11.05
N LEU A 199 -11.50 5.82 -10.95
CA LEU A 199 -12.82 5.98 -11.54
C LEU A 199 -13.78 6.51 -10.48
N ALA A 200 -14.50 7.57 -10.79
CA ALA A 200 -15.47 8.17 -9.89
C ALA A 200 -16.81 8.36 -10.59
N GLY A 201 -17.88 8.14 -9.86
CA GLY A 201 -19.24 8.38 -10.31
C GLY A 201 -20.15 8.71 -9.14
N GLY A 202 -21.31 9.33 -9.40
CA GLY A 202 -22.24 9.69 -8.33
C GLY A 202 -23.66 9.90 -8.84
N TYR A 203 -24.60 9.83 -7.88
CA TYR A 203 -26.00 10.15 -8.10
C TYR A 203 -26.54 10.89 -6.87
N GLY A 204 -27.00 12.13 -7.07
CA GLY A 204 -27.34 13.02 -5.97
C GLY A 204 -26.09 13.24 -5.09
N ASN A 205 -26.25 13.04 -3.79
CA ASN A 205 -25.14 13.17 -2.82
C ASN A 205 -24.35 11.86 -2.62
N TRP A 206 -24.78 10.76 -3.23
CA TRP A 206 -24.05 9.51 -3.20
C TRP A 206 -22.95 9.49 -4.24
N PHE A 207 -21.80 8.93 -3.86
CA PHE A 207 -20.69 8.72 -4.79
C PHE A 207 -20.08 7.33 -4.63
N THR A 208 -19.46 6.88 -5.69
CA THR A 208 -18.63 5.68 -5.71
C THR A 208 -17.28 5.99 -6.33
N ILE A 209 -16.24 5.37 -5.80
CA ILE A 209 -14.87 5.50 -6.30
C ILE A 209 -14.30 4.09 -6.41
N LEU A 210 -13.62 3.84 -7.51
CA LEU A 210 -12.74 2.68 -7.69
C LEU A 210 -11.34 3.21 -7.97
N ASP A 211 -10.45 3.05 -7.01
CA ASP A 211 -9.04 3.41 -7.14
C ASP A 211 -8.20 2.17 -7.39
N THR A 212 -7.30 2.24 -8.35
CA THR A 212 -6.36 1.15 -8.64
C THR A 212 -4.98 1.74 -8.90
N ASN A 213 -3.98 1.20 -8.20
CA ASN A 213 -2.59 1.62 -8.41
C ASN A 213 -1.62 0.45 -8.30
N TYR A 214 -0.48 0.66 -8.94
CA TYR A 214 0.69 -0.19 -8.79
C TYR A 214 1.85 0.65 -8.30
N THR A 215 2.48 0.21 -7.21
CA THR A 215 3.65 0.86 -6.61
C THR A 215 4.80 -0.10 -6.47
N GLN A 216 6.00 0.43 -6.54
CA GLN A 216 7.23 -0.29 -6.27
C GLN A 216 8.09 0.53 -5.32
N THR A 217 8.60 -0.12 -4.27
CA THR A 217 9.60 0.46 -3.36
C THR A 217 10.93 -0.23 -3.62
N SER A 218 11.95 0.57 -3.93
CA SER A 218 13.34 0.13 -4.07
C SER A 218 14.09 0.53 -2.81
N PHE A 219 14.82 -0.41 -2.22
CA PHE A 219 15.53 -0.17 -0.97
C PHE A 219 16.84 0.58 -1.18
N ASP A 220 17.24 1.37 -0.19
CA ASP A 220 18.47 2.18 -0.22
C ASP A 220 19.70 1.40 0.23
N ILE A 221 19.52 0.47 1.18
CA ILE A 221 20.62 -0.27 1.82
C ILE A 221 20.58 -1.76 1.47
N LEU A 222 19.35 -2.32 1.31
CA LEU A 222 19.14 -3.71 1.01
C LEU A 222 18.93 -3.92 -0.49
N ASP A 223 19.50 -4.98 -1.04
CA ASP A 223 19.10 -5.46 -2.35
C ASP A 223 17.70 -6.06 -2.23
N GLY A 224 16.76 -5.60 -3.06
CA GLY A 224 15.40 -6.12 -3.04
C GLY A 224 14.35 -5.05 -3.32
N LYS A 225 13.11 -5.45 -3.28
CA LYS A 225 11.99 -4.57 -3.60
C LYS A 225 10.69 -5.01 -2.95
N ILE A 226 9.79 -4.06 -2.76
CA ILE A 226 8.37 -4.30 -2.49
C ILE A 226 7.58 -3.88 -3.72
N SER A 227 6.73 -4.76 -4.23
CA SER A 227 5.78 -4.46 -5.29
C SER A 227 4.37 -4.63 -4.75
N ALA A 228 3.50 -3.68 -5.02
CA ALA A 228 2.12 -3.70 -4.53
C ALA A 228 1.13 -3.29 -5.63
N LEU A 229 0.17 -4.16 -5.91
CA LEU A 229 -1.04 -3.83 -6.65
C LEU A 229 -2.16 -3.59 -5.65
N THR A 230 -2.79 -2.42 -5.72
CA THR A 230 -3.88 -2.04 -4.83
C THR A 230 -5.15 -1.76 -5.64
N VAL A 231 -6.27 -2.31 -5.20
CA VAL A 231 -7.60 -2.01 -5.74
C VAL A 231 -8.54 -1.66 -4.60
N SER A 232 -9.13 -0.47 -4.62
CA SER A 232 -9.91 0.07 -3.51
C SER A 232 -11.26 0.62 -3.98
N PRO A 233 -12.33 -0.18 -3.94
CA PRO A 233 -13.69 0.30 -4.11
C PRO A 233 -14.16 1.02 -2.84
N ARG A 234 -14.81 2.16 -3.03
CA ARG A 234 -15.41 2.99 -1.98
C ARG A 234 -16.80 3.44 -2.38
N VAL A 235 -17.69 3.55 -1.42
CA VAL A 235 -19.02 4.17 -1.58
C VAL A 235 -19.23 5.14 -0.43
N GLY A 236 -19.76 6.32 -0.73
CA GLY A 236 -19.90 7.36 0.26
C GLY A 236 -21.04 8.32 -0.01
N TYR A 237 -21.18 9.23 0.93
CA TYR A 237 -22.19 10.28 0.88
C TYR A 237 -21.54 11.64 1.15
N ARG A 238 -21.89 12.65 0.36
CA ARG A 238 -21.42 14.02 0.46
C ARG A 238 -22.47 14.87 1.18
N PHE A 239 -22.07 15.49 2.26
CA PHE A 239 -22.83 16.47 3.02
C PHE A 239 -22.42 17.85 2.59
N GLU A 240 -23.41 18.72 2.33
CA GLU A 240 -23.21 20.13 2.00
C GLU A 240 -23.57 20.99 3.21
N PHE A 241 -22.75 21.97 3.53
CA PHE A 241 -22.99 22.90 4.62
C PHE A 241 -22.23 24.21 4.39
N GLN A 242 -22.63 25.25 5.15
CA GLN A 242 -21.93 26.52 5.11
C GLN A 242 -20.64 26.44 5.92
N GLY A 243 -19.51 26.49 5.24
CA GLY A 243 -18.18 26.48 5.85
C GLY A 243 -17.62 27.88 6.12
N ILE A 244 -16.35 27.96 6.47
CA ILE A 244 -15.65 29.20 6.84
C ILE A 244 -15.49 30.13 5.63
N SER A 245 -15.25 29.57 4.44
CA SER A 245 -14.95 30.31 3.21
C SER A 245 -16.07 30.25 2.16
N GLY A 246 -17.27 29.83 2.54
CA GLY A 246 -18.42 29.61 1.65
C GLY A 246 -18.97 28.18 1.76
N PRO A 247 -19.72 27.71 0.75
CA PRO A 247 -20.20 26.33 0.73
C PRO A 247 -19.02 25.35 0.82
N SER A 248 -19.10 24.41 1.74
CA SER A 248 -18.10 23.37 2.00
C SER A 248 -18.75 21.99 1.95
N HIS A 249 -17.95 20.98 1.67
CA HIS A 249 -18.42 19.60 1.59
C HIS A 249 -17.69 18.72 2.59
N LEU A 250 -18.43 17.84 3.25
CA LEU A 250 -17.89 16.72 4.01
C LEU A 250 -18.32 15.43 3.32
N SER A 251 -17.39 14.67 2.83
CA SER A 251 -17.64 13.37 2.23
C SER A 251 -17.24 12.29 3.23
N LEU A 252 -18.14 11.35 3.50
CA LEU A 252 -17.88 10.18 4.32
C LEU A 252 -18.05 8.93 3.47
N TRP A 253 -17.19 7.93 3.65
CA TRP A 253 -17.26 6.67 2.90
C TRP A 253 -16.87 5.47 3.72
N VAL A 254 -17.36 4.34 3.25
CA VAL A 254 -16.87 3.02 3.60
C VAL A 254 -16.33 2.35 2.33
N GLY A 255 -15.41 1.45 2.50
CA GLY A 255 -14.82 0.75 1.37
C GLY A 255 -14.09 -0.51 1.79
N SER A 256 -13.48 -1.12 0.82
CA SER A 256 -12.52 -2.18 1.04
C SER A 256 -11.27 -1.94 0.20
N MET A 257 -10.19 -2.60 0.56
CA MET A 257 -8.92 -2.55 -0.16
C MET A 257 -8.45 -3.98 -0.39
N TYR A 258 -8.26 -4.32 -1.64
CA TYR A 258 -7.51 -5.50 -2.04
C TYR A 258 -6.07 -5.08 -2.32
N GLN A 259 -5.11 -5.79 -1.74
CA GLN A 259 -3.70 -5.59 -2.03
C GLN A 259 -3.01 -6.92 -2.29
N ASP A 260 -2.30 -7.00 -3.42
CA ASP A 260 -1.32 -8.04 -3.68
C ASP A 260 0.07 -7.41 -3.49
N VAL A 261 0.75 -7.83 -2.43
CA VAL A 261 2.07 -7.30 -2.04
C VAL A 261 3.06 -8.43 -2.04
N GLN A 262 4.10 -8.27 -2.84
CA GLN A 262 5.24 -9.17 -2.90
C GLN A 262 6.48 -8.43 -2.43
N GLN A 263 7.19 -9.03 -1.49
CA GLN A 263 8.35 -8.44 -0.87
C GLN A 263 9.53 -9.39 -0.97
N GLU A 264 10.65 -8.88 -1.43
CA GLU A 264 11.91 -9.58 -1.49
C GLU A 264 12.98 -8.71 -0.82
N PHE A 265 13.63 -9.28 0.20
CA PHE A 265 14.69 -8.62 0.93
C PHE A 265 15.97 -9.45 0.80
N LYS A 266 17.04 -8.82 0.34
CA LYS A 266 18.36 -9.42 0.21
C LYS A 266 19.39 -8.52 0.82
N GLY A 267 20.41 -9.09 1.44
CA GLY A 267 21.50 -8.30 2.01
C GLY A 267 22.55 -9.16 2.65
N ASN A 268 23.52 -8.50 3.27
CA ASN A 268 24.52 -9.18 4.06
C ASN A 268 23.98 -9.38 5.48
N LEU A 269 24.28 -10.51 6.07
CA LEU A 269 23.90 -10.78 7.46
C LEU A 269 24.60 -9.81 8.45
N SER A 270 25.77 -9.29 8.08
CA SER A 270 26.48 -8.25 8.84
C SER A 270 25.71 -6.93 8.95
N ASP A 271 24.77 -6.65 8.04
CA ASP A 271 23.94 -5.45 8.06
C ASP A 271 22.74 -5.60 9.02
N LEU A 272 22.50 -6.82 9.52
CA LEU A 272 21.50 -7.11 10.54
C LEU A 272 22.15 -6.94 11.92
N ASN A 273 21.42 -6.33 12.86
CA ASN A 273 21.86 -6.20 14.25
C ASN A 273 21.76 -7.55 14.99
N LEU A 274 22.58 -8.51 14.58
CA LEU A 274 22.65 -9.82 15.20
C LEU A 274 23.48 -9.76 16.50
N PRO A 275 23.30 -10.72 17.44
CA PRO A 275 24.17 -10.83 18.61
C PRO A 275 25.64 -10.99 18.21
N SER A 276 26.56 -10.27 18.87
CA SER A 276 27.98 -10.29 18.57
C SER A 276 28.66 -11.67 18.62
N ALA A 277 28.02 -12.63 19.30
CA ALA A 277 28.45 -14.02 19.29
C ALA A 277 28.41 -14.68 17.90
N LEU A 278 27.63 -14.12 16.96
CA LEU A 278 27.46 -14.63 15.60
C LEU A 278 28.35 -13.89 14.57
N ASP A 279 29.03 -12.80 14.96
CA ASP A 279 29.82 -11.96 14.02
C ASP A 279 30.81 -12.78 13.20
N SER A 280 31.50 -13.76 13.82
CA SER A 280 32.46 -14.60 13.12
C SER A 280 31.86 -15.62 12.15
N VAL A 281 30.55 -15.90 12.29
CA VAL A 281 29.84 -16.85 11.42
C VAL A 281 29.23 -16.13 10.23
N VAL A 282 28.80 -14.88 10.42
CA VAL A 282 28.00 -14.12 9.45
C VAL A 282 28.82 -13.14 8.61
N GLU A 283 30.15 -13.03 8.81
CA GLU A 283 31.02 -12.02 8.17
C GLU A 283 30.83 -11.91 6.65
N ASN A 284 30.65 -13.05 5.96
CA ASN A 284 30.40 -13.12 4.53
C ASN A 284 28.99 -13.68 4.19
N GLY A 285 28.18 -13.86 5.21
CA GLY A 285 26.85 -14.45 5.07
C GLY A 285 25.87 -13.48 4.38
N ARG A 286 25.04 -14.04 3.52
CA ARG A 286 23.96 -13.32 2.86
C ARG A 286 22.62 -13.95 3.21
N PHE A 287 21.56 -13.13 3.21
CA PHE A 287 20.19 -13.59 3.36
C PHE A 287 19.33 -13.23 2.14
N ASP A 288 18.35 -14.06 1.86
CA ASP A 288 17.26 -13.81 0.90
C ASP A 288 15.95 -14.20 1.58
N VAL A 289 15.07 -13.22 1.79
CA VAL A 289 13.77 -13.39 2.43
C VAL A 289 12.68 -13.01 1.45
N LYS A 290 11.75 -13.94 1.19
CA LYS A 290 10.56 -13.70 0.39
C LYS A 290 9.34 -13.79 1.27
N GLN A 291 8.43 -12.82 1.11
CA GLN A 291 7.24 -12.77 1.93
C GLN A 291 6.08 -12.05 1.20
N HIS A 292 4.86 -12.37 1.64
CA HIS A 292 3.63 -11.78 1.12
C HIS A 292 2.63 -11.49 2.26
N LEU A 293 1.55 -10.77 1.94
CA LEU A 293 0.51 -10.46 2.92
C LEU A 293 -0.24 -11.71 3.36
N THR A 294 -0.50 -11.84 4.66
CA THR A 294 -1.37 -12.90 5.20
C THR A 294 -2.80 -12.79 4.69
N SER A 295 -3.32 -11.57 4.57
CA SER A 295 -4.64 -11.30 4.02
C SER A 295 -4.57 -10.19 3.00
N PRO A 296 -5.05 -10.40 1.75
CA PRO A 296 -5.07 -9.35 0.74
C PRO A 296 -6.19 -8.33 0.98
N TRP A 297 -7.25 -8.67 1.70
CA TRP A 297 -8.41 -7.81 1.91
C TRP A 297 -8.34 -7.02 3.21
N ASN A 298 -8.82 -5.78 3.18
CA ASN A 298 -8.97 -4.92 4.34
C ASN A 298 -10.21 -4.05 4.21
N MET A 299 -10.77 -3.63 5.34
CA MET A 299 -11.90 -2.70 5.39
C MET A 299 -11.40 -1.28 5.56
N LEU A 300 -12.10 -0.32 4.96
CA LEU A 300 -11.77 1.09 5.02
C LEU A 300 -12.96 1.93 5.48
N VAL A 301 -12.69 2.96 6.25
CA VAL A 301 -13.61 4.06 6.54
C VAL A 301 -12.84 5.37 6.42
N GLY A 302 -13.44 6.35 5.79
CA GLY A 302 -12.74 7.61 5.59
C GLY A 302 -13.66 8.81 5.51
N ALA A 303 -13.01 9.97 5.56
CA ALA A 303 -13.63 11.27 5.47
C ALA A 303 -12.75 12.22 4.65
N GLN A 304 -13.38 13.10 3.88
CA GLN A 304 -12.72 14.21 3.20
C GLN A 304 -13.49 15.49 3.51
N TYR A 305 -12.76 16.50 3.91
CA TYR A 305 -13.30 17.82 4.18
C TYR A 305 -12.72 18.83 3.18
N GLU A 306 -13.63 19.48 2.44
CA GLU A 306 -13.29 20.57 1.53
C GLU A 306 -13.23 21.88 2.31
N ILE A 307 -12.01 22.36 2.60
CA ILE A 307 -11.78 23.61 3.34
C ILE A 307 -12.04 24.80 2.43
N THR A 308 -11.57 24.70 1.19
CA THR A 308 -11.83 25.68 0.11
C THR A 308 -12.05 24.91 -1.19
N LYS A 309 -12.49 25.60 -2.25
CA LYS A 309 -12.64 24.99 -3.59
C LYS A 309 -11.36 24.33 -4.11
N ASN A 310 -10.21 24.78 -3.62
CA ASN A 310 -8.90 24.31 -4.07
C ASN A 310 -8.22 23.39 -3.05
N PHE A 311 -8.59 23.42 -1.77
CA PHE A 311 -7.87 22.70 -0.73
C PHE A 311 -8.77 21.76 0.06
N ASN A 312 -8.38 20.49 0.07
CA ASN A 312 -9.06 19.39 0.74
C ASN A 312 -8.13 18.71 1.73
N VAL A 313 -8.70 18.20 2.80
CA VAL A 313 -8.03 17.28 3.73
C VAL A 313 -8.79 15.98 3.76
N LEU A 314 -8.07 14.89 3.64
CA LEU A 314 -8.61 13.53 3.61
C LEU A 314 -7.97 12.70 4.73
N THR A 315 -8.77 11.87 5.38
CA THR A 315 -8.30 10.85 6.33
C THR A 315 -9.01 9.52 6.08
N GLU A 316 -8.28 8.43 6.23
CA GLU A 316 -8.82 7.08 6.05
C GLU A 316 -8.21 6.13 7.07
N PHE A 317 -9.03 5.27 7.64
CA PHE A 317 -8.63 4.22 8.56
C PHE A 317 -8.90 2.86 7.92
N GLY A 318 -7.90 2.01 7.96
CA GLY A 318 -8.01 0.59 7.61
C GLY A 318 -8.04 -0.25 8.87
N PHE A 319 -8.85 -1.30 8.86
CA PHE A 319 -9.02 -2.20 9.99
C PHE A 319 -9.36 -3.61 9.52
N ASN A 320 -9.28 -4.56 10.41
CA ASN A 320 -9.36 -5.99 10.26
C ASN A 320 -7.94 -6.61 10.33
N ASP A 321 -7.41 -7.20 9.26
CA ASP A 321 -6.09 -7.84 9.26
C ASP A 321 -4.94 -6.83 9.11
N ARG A 322 -5.25 -5.62 8.63
CA ARG A 322 -4.30 -4.54 8.42
C ARG A 322 -4.84 -3.26 9.06
N ASN A 323 -4.14 -2.81 10.11
CA ASN A 323 -4.47 -1.54 10.74
C ASN A 323 -3.67 -0.42 10.08
N SER A 324 -4.37 0.52 9.47
CA SER A 324 -3.74 1.66 8.80
C SER A 324 -4.39 2.98 9.16
N PHE A 325 -3.58 4.01 9.23
CA PHE A 325 -4.00 5.39 9.30
C PHE A 325 -3.38 6.15 8.13
N PHE A 326 -4.22 6.82 7.38
CA PHE A 326 -3.83 7.63 6.22
C PHE A 326 -4.38 9.03 6.39
N VAL A 327 -3.56 10.04 6.10
CA VAL A 327 -3.96 11.44 6.04
C VAL A 327 -3.32 12.09 4.83
N ALA A 328 -4.06 12.95 4.15
CA ALA A 328 -3.58 13.68 2.98
C ALA A 328 -4.12 15.10 2.94
N GLY A 329 -3.28 16.02 2.49
CA GLY A 329 -3.65 17.34 2.03
C GLY A 329 -3.61 17.39 0.51
N GLU A 330 -4.67 17.88 -0.11
CA GLU A 330 -4.79 17.97 -1.57
C GLU A 330 -5.06 19.43 -1.98
N TYR A 331 -4.29 19.90 -2.94
CA TYR A 331 -4.52 21.18 -3.60
C TYR A 331 -4.83 20.97 -5.08
N ARG A 332 -5.94 21.56 -5.55
CA ARG A 332 -6.41 21.45 -6.94
C ARG A 332 -6.47 22.81 -7.63
N PHE A 333 -6.14 22.81 -8.93
CA PHE A 333 -6.10 24.02 -9.77
C PHE A 333 -6.42 23.73 -11.24
#